data_e21887bc49e0eeac4dfa08ad4f93bfbd
#
_entry.id   e21887bc49e0eeac4dfa08ad4f93bfbd
#
_cell.length_a   1.000
_cell.length_b   1.000
_cell.length_c   1.000
_cell.angle_alpha   90.00
_cell.angle_beta   90.00
_cell.angle_gamma   90.00
#
_symmetry.space_group_name_H-M   'P 1'
#
loop_
_entity.id
_entity.type
_entity.pdbx_description
1 polymer ?
#
loop_
_entity_poly.entity_id
_entity_poly.type
_entity_poly.pdbx_seq_one_letter_code
_entity_poly.pdbx_strand_id
1 'polypeptide(L)'
;MHYTNEFKLMNLKLKLLSLLLLGNSYLAKAQHEMHMSAQKDTLKSKADTTVKSTDHSMHNMNTVTPMSHAYSLNLPMSRNGSGTSWLPDAAPMYGLMLHSKKWMYMLHGNVALRYTKQDIGSKGSRGGEKFDAPNWFMAMGQRKVGEKGLFHFGAMLSLDRFTEGGNGYPLLFQTGESWKGNPLVDRQHPHDLFSELSVAYTYSFSKKTDLTFYLGYPGEPALGSVAFMHRPSALANPDAPISHHWNDGTHITFGVATIGFRYDKFKVEASSFTGREPDENRFDFDKPRFDSYSARLSYNPNKNWALQVSHGWIKSPESLHSNENLERTIASAIYALPLGDEQNFNATVLWGLNKTKGYEGENAALLEAAYRVKKLSVYSRYEWVQKSTEELNLNENIYGTNLFGVNALTLGLNYDVLNLKKFKGALGAQASLYNTNNALNPLYGKNPIGGQIFFRIYPALMKM
;
A
#
# COMPACT_ATOMS: atom_id res chain seq x y z
N MET A 1 -19.60 -32.75 -15.14
CA MET A 1 -18.80 -32.75 -13.90
C MET A 1 -18.28 -31.36 -13.50
N HIS A 2 -18.51 -30.29 -14.27
CA HIS A 2 -18.06 -28.92 -13.94
C HIS A 2 -19.02 -28.13 -13.03
N TYR A 3 -20.32 -28.42 -13.05
CA TYR A 3 -21.32 -27.65 -12.27
C TYR A 3 -21.30 -27.87 -10.75
N THR A 4 -20.79 -29.00 -10.28
CA THR A 4 -20.75 -29.33 -8.84
C THR A 4 -19.65 -28.62 -8.06
N ASN A 5 -18.57 -28.17 -8.72
CA ASN A 5 -17.49 -27.46 -8.08
C ASN A 5 -17.80 -25.97 -7.87
N GLU A 6 -18.51 -25.34 -8.78
CA GLU A 6 -18.91 -23.95 -8.62
C GLU A 6 -19.94 -23.74 -7.49
N PHE A 7 -20.85 -24.70 -7.30
CA PHE A 7 -21.83 -24.67 -6.20
C PHE A 7 -21.17 -24.84 -4.82
N LYS A 8 -20.14 -25.67 -4.72
CA LYS A 8 -19.33 -25.82 -3.49
C LYS A 8 -18.53 -24.56 -3.17
N LEU A 9 -17.97 -23.91 -4.19
CA LEU A 9 -17.22 -22.66 -4.06
C LEU A 9 -18.12 -21.51 -3.63
N MET A 10 -19.33 -21.43 -4.18
CA MET A 10 -20.33 -20.40 -3.84
C MET A 10 -20.83 -20.57 -2.40
N ASN A 11 -21.04 -21.79 -1.91
CA ASN A 11 -21.40 -22.07 -0.52
C ASN A 11 -20.25 -21.76 0.46
N LEU A 12 -18.99 -21.94 0.07
CA LEU A 12 -17.83 -21.56 0.86
C LEU A 12 -17.70 -20.02 0.93
N LYS A 13 -17.97 -19.33 -0.18
CA LYS A 13 -17.98 -17.86 -0.25
C LYS A 13 -19.03 -17.25 0.69
N LEU A 14 -20.25 -17.83 0.73
CA LEU A 14 -21.30 -17.38 1.64
C LEU A 14 -20.96 -17.65 3.13
N LYS A 15 -20.31 -18.77 3.45
CA LYS A 15 -19.89 -19.11 4.81
C LYS A 15 -18.77 -18.20 5.32
N LEU A 16 -17.82 -17.83 4.48
CA LEU A 16 -16.77 -16.85 4.85
C LEU A 16 -17.34 -15.44 5.07
N LEU A 17 -18.31 -15.02 4.26
CA LEU A 17 -18.98 -13.73 4.44
C LEU A 17 -19.82 -13.71 5.74
N SER A 18 -20.47 -14.82 6.11
CA SER A 18 -21.22 -14.93 7.36
C SER A 18 -20.30 -14.98 8.59
N LEU A 19 -19.09 -15.55 8.50
CA LEU A 19 -18.10 -15.51 9.60
C LEU A 19 -17.57 -14.10 9.85
N LEU A 20 -17.35 -13.32 8.80
CA LEU A 20 -16.95 -11.91 8.89
C LEU A 20 -18.05 -11.03 9.53
N LEU A 21 -19.32 -11.32 9.25
CA LEU A 21 -20.46 -10.61 9.83
C LEU A 21 -20.74 -11.03 11.29
N LEU A 22 -20.50 -12.28 11.64
CA LEU A 22 -20.66 -12.79 13.03
C LEU A 22 -19.53 -12.34 13.96
N GLY A 23 -18.31 -12.15 13.45
CA GLY A 23 -17.19 -11.60 14.22
C GLY A 23 -17.46 -10.18 14.74
N ASN A 24 -18.22 -9.38 14.01
CA ASN A 24 -18.61 -8.03 14.44
C ASN A 24 -19.64 -8.00 15.59
N SER A 25 -20.46 -9.03 15.75
CA SER A 25 -21.46 -9.10 16.83
C SER A 25 -20.86 -9.51 18.18
N TYR A 26 -19.75 -10.26 18.19
CA TYR A 26 -19.04 -10.61 19.43
C TYR A 26 -18.17 -9.46 19.96
N LEU A 27 -17.60 -8.64 19.09
CA LEU A 27 -16.85 -7.44 19.48
C LEU A 27 -17.74 -6.35 20.07
N ALA A 28 -19.01 -6.25 19.64
CA ALA A 28 -19.98 -5.31 20.18
C ALA A 28 -20.47 -5.68 21.59
N LYS A 29 -20.57 -6.96 21.93
CA LYS A 29 -20.97 -7.43 23.26
C LYS A 29 -19.88 -7.23 24.32
N ALA A 30 -18.60 -7.40 23.96
CA ALA A 30 -17.49 -7.19 24.90
C ALA A 30 -17.31 -5.73 25.34
N GLN A 31 -17.84 -4.76 24.59
CA GLN A 31 -17.81 -3.34 24.97
C GLN A 31 -18.96 -2.92 25.90
N HIS A 32 -20.04 -3.70 25.99
CA HIS A 32 -21.21 -3.32 26.80
C HIS A 32 -21.08 -3.72 28.27
N GLU A 33 -20.23 -4.68 28.60
CA GLU A 33 -20.08 -5.16 29.99
C GLU A 33 -19.08 -4.36 30.85
N MET A 34 -18.33 -3.40 30.28
CA MET A 34 -17.35 -2.59 31.04
C MET A 34 -17.86 -1.22 31.49
N HIS A 35 -19.17 -0.90 31.31
CA HIS A 35 -19.70 0.42 31.68
C HIS A 35 -20.73 0.45 32.80
N MET A 36 -20.91 -0.65 33.55
CA MET A 36 -21.88 -0.69 34.64
C MET A 36 -21.22 -1.09 35.97
N SER A 37 -20.37 -0.24 36.54
CA SER A 37 -20.15 -0.18 37.97
C SER A 37 -19.39 1.07 38.40
N ALA A 38 -20.09 2.17 38.58
CA ALA A 38 -19.71 3.25 39.51
C ALA A 38 -20.86 4.25 39.60
N GLN A 39 -21.84 3.94 40.43
CA GLN A 39 -22.73 4.98 40.96
C GLN A 39 -23.32 4.51 42.28
N LYS A 40 -22.86 5.15 43.35
CA LYS A 40 -23.53 5.58 44.58
C LYS A 40 -22.50 5.76 45.67
N ASP A 41 -22.30 7.01 46.15
CA ASP A 41 -22.98 7.48 47.32
C ASP A 41 -22.79 8.98 47.55
N THR A 42 -23.87 9.63 47.74
CA THR A 42 -24.03 10.98 48.26
C THR A 42 -23.84 11.01 49.76
N LEU A 43 -23.16 12.04 50.29
CA LEU A 43 -23.65 12.74 51.50
C LEU A 43 -22.91 14.08 51.71
N LYS A 44 -23.72 15.07 52.11
CA LYS A 44 -23.43 16.45 52.40
C LYS A 44 -22.55 16.63 53.65
N SER A 45 -21.69 17.66 53.64
CA SER A 45 -21.60 18.57 54.82
C SER A 45 -20.91 19.87 54.48
N LYS A 46 -21.34 20.92 55.21
CA LYS A 46 -21.06 22.33 55.09
C LYS A 46 -19.79 22.77 55.82
N ALA A 47 -19.33 23.93 55.39
CA ALA A 47 -18.76 25.06 56.12
C ALA A 47 -17.25 25.17 56.33
N ASP A 48 -16.70 26.15 55.68
CA ASP A 48 -15.95 27.32 56.20
C ASP A 48 -14.54 27.09 56.79
N THR A 49 -13.60 27.72 56.19
CA THR A 49 -12.63 28.73 56.68
C THR A 49 -11.30 28.70 55.92
N THR A 50 -10.94 29.86 55.48
CA THR A 50 -9.63 30.35 55.02
C THR A 50 -8.42 29.74 55.70
N VAL A 51 -7.37 29.32 54.91
CA VAL A 51 -5.95 29.61 55.16
C VAL A 51 -5.07 29.21 53.94
N LYS A 52 -4.28 30.18 53.46
CA LYS A 52 -2.97 30.19 52.81
C LYS A 52 -2.59 29.10 51.80
N SER A 53 -2.27 29.62 50.61
CA SER A 53 -1.47 29.03 49.55
C SER A 53 -0.22 28.29 50.00
N THR A 54 -0.10 27.04 49.66
CA THR A 54 1.15 26.38 49.41
C THR A 54 1.07 25.70 48.03
N ASP A 55 1.98 26.11 47.23
CA ASP A 55 2.19 25.68 45.84
C ASP A 55 2.45 24.15 45.81
N HIS A 56 1.44 23.38 45.48
CA HIS A 56 1.63 22.00 45.09
C HIS A 56 1.38 21.93 43.57
N SER A 57 2.46 21.97 42.83
CA SER A 57 2.48 21.63 41.43
C SER A 57 1.74 20.32 41.22
N MET A 58 0.49 20.44 40.78
CA MET A 58 -0.25 19.30 40.21
C MET A 58 0.53 18.82 39.00
N HIS A 59 1.17 17.69 39.14
CA HIS A 59 1.63 16.89 38.00
C HIS A 59 0.41 16.65 37.11
N ASN A 60 0.34 17.39 36.06
CA ASN A 60 -0.64 17.22 35.00
C ASN A 60 -0.32 15.89 34.28
N MET A 61 -0.91 14.78 34.78
CA MET A 61 -0.79 13.43 34.22
C MET A 61 -1.65 13.29 32.95
N ASN A 62 -1.56 14.21 32.02
CA ASN A 62 -2.15 14.10 30.69
C ASN A 62 -1.15 14.47 29.58
N THR A 63 0.12 14.16 29.75
CA THR A 63 0.96 13.95 28.58
C THR A 63 0.67 12.56 28.05
N VAL A 64 -0.33 12.46 27.17
CA VAL A 64 -0.41 11.34 26.24
C VAL A 64 0.91 11.36 25.48
N THR A 65 1.83 10.49 25.88
CA THR A 65 3.09 10.31 25.16
C THR A 65 2.69 9.99 23.71
N PRO A 66 3.10 10.78 22.70
CA PRO A 66 2.74 10.48 21.32
C PRO A 66 3.17 9.04 21.04
N MET A 67 2.25 8.21 20.57
CA MET A 67 2.52 6.81 20.29
C MET A 67 3.57 6.75 19.19
N SER A 68 4.77 6.43 19.60
CA SER A 68 5.93 6.22 18.79
C SER A 68 5.95 4.79 18.32
N HIS A 69 6.06 4.49 17.03
CA HIS A 69 6.24 3.07 16.61
C HIS A 69 6.24 2.89 15.09
N ALA A 70 7.21 3.48 14.42
CA ALA A 70 7.54 3.13 13.04
C ALA A 70 8.77 2.22 13.01
N TYR A 71 8.65 0.98 13.44
CA TYR A 71 9.79 0.11 13.68
C TYR A 71 10.86 0.76 14.60
N SER A 72 10.44 1.69 15.46
CA SER A 72 11.32 2.39 16.41
C SER A 72 10.52 2.93 17.58
N LEU A 73 11.06 2.85 18.78
CA LEU A 73 10.50 3.49 19.97
C LEU A 73 10.55 5.03 19.91
N ASN A 74 11.27 5.59 18.94
CA ASN A 74 11.64 7.01 18.89
C ASN A 74 11.08 7.74 17.65
N LEU A 75 10.29 7.05 16.82
CA LEU A 75 9.68 7.61 15.61
C LEU A 75 8.15 7.55 15.68
N PRO A 76 7.44 8.51 15.09
CA PRO A 76 5.98 8.49 15.06
C PRO A 76 5.47 7.34 14.19
N MET A 77 4.29 6.81 14.52
CA MET A 77 3.68 5.71 13.80
C MET A 77 3.35 6.06 12.34
N SER A 78 3.04 7.32 12.06
CA SER A 78 2.81 7.84 10.70
C SER A 78 4.01 7.68 9.76
N ARG A 79 5.22 7.44 10.29
CA ARG A 79 6.41 7.17 9.48
C ARG A 79 6.39 5.78 8.82
N ASN A 80 5.56 4.85 9.28
CA ASN A 80 5.43 3.54 8.65
C ASN A 80 4.81 3.66 7.26
N GLY A 81 5.53 3.16 6.26
CA GLY A 81 5.03 2.87 4.93
C GLY A 81 4.67 1.40 4.78
N SER A 82 4.92 0.82 3.63
CA SER A 82 4.88 -0.62 3.40
C SER A 82 6.25 -1.26 3.73
N GLY A 83 6.26 -2.52 4.15
CA GLY A 83 7.47 -3.17 4.62
C GLY A 83 8.20 -2.32 5.67
N THR A 84 9.47 -2.04 5.45
CA THR A 84 10.29 -1.16 6.30
C THR A 84 10.44 0.27 5.75
N SER A 85 9.75 0.62 4.66
CA SER A 85 9.84 1.94 4.01
C SER A 85 9.29 3.07 4.87
N TRP A 86 9.75 4.29 4.62
CA TRP A 86 9.35 5.46 5.38
C TRP A 86 8.38 6.38 4.62
N LEU A 87 7.40 6.91 5.35
CA LEU A 87 6.54 8.03 5.00
C LEU A 87 7.01 9.32 5.72
N PRO A 88 6.54 10.50 5.30
CA PRO A 88 6.61 11.72 6.11
C PRO A 88 5.90 11.54 7.46
N ASP A 89 6.45 12.10 8.54
CA ASP A 89 5.78 12.07 9.86
C ASP A 89 4.42 12.76 9.86
N ALA A 90 4.23 13.70 8.93
CA ALA A 90 2.98 14.44 8.74
C ALA A 90 1.96 13.71 7.84
N ALA A 91 2.26 12.47 7.41
CA ALA A 91 1.34 11.69 6.58
C ALA A 91 0.04 11.39 7.32
N PRO A 92 -1.13 11.51 6.66
CA PRO A 92 -2.40 11.18 7.25
C PRO A 92 -2.51 9.66 7.46
N MET A 93 -3.01 9.24 8.62
CA MET A 93 -3.20 7.83 8.96
C MET A 93 -4.68 7.48 8.94
N TYR A 94 -5.05 6.50 8.13
CA TYR A 94 -6.41 5.97 8.05
C TYR A 94 -6.41 4.54 8.61
N GLY A 95 -7.01 4.35 9.79
CA GLY A 95 -6.98 3.07 10.47
C GLY A 95 -7.79 3.04 11.75
N LEU A 96 -7.89 1.86 12.33
CA LEU A 96 -8.51 1.62 13.64
C LEU A 96 -7.43 1.21 14.61
N MET A 97 -7.27 1.96 15.69
CA MET A 97 -6.35 1.63 16.76
C MET A 97 -7.06 0.88 17.87
N LEU A 98 -6.44 -0.22 18.31
CA LEU A 98 -6.86 -1.02 19.45
C LEU A 98 -5.66 -1.12 20.43
N HIS A 99 -5.94 -0.94 21.71
CA HIS A 99 -4.92 -0.98 22.74
C HIS A 99 -5.22 -2.04 23.78
N SER A 100 -4.20 -2.75 24.19
CA SER A 100 -4.23 -3.58 25.39
C SER A 100 -3.13 -3.12 26.35
N LYS A 101 -3.00 -3.75 27.53
CA LYS A 101 -1.97 -3.38 28.52
C LYS A 101 -0.54 -3.38 27.97
N LYS A 102 -0.23 -4.23 26.97
CA LYS A 102 1.14 -4.42 26.45
C LYS A 102 1.24 -4.27 24.94
N TRP A 103 0.11 -4.33 24.24
CA TRP A 103 0.07 -4.31 22.77
C TRP A 103 -0.72 -3.14 22.25
N MET A 104 -0.26 -2.63 21.15
CA MET A 104 -0.99 -1.71 20.29
C MET A 104 -1.21 -2.39 18.94
N TYR A 105 -2.42 -2.32 18.42
CA TYR A 105 -2.80 -2.89 17.13
C TYR A 105 -3.35 -1.79 16.24
N MET A 106 -3.09 -1.90 14.95
CA MET A 106 -3.71 -1.08 13.92
C MET A 106 -4.36 -1.99 12.89
N LEU A 107 -5.60 -1.70 12.53
CA LEU A 107 -6.31 -2.33 11.44
C LEU A 107 -6.58 -1.28 10.38
N HIS A 108 -6.23 -1.56 9.14
CA HIS A 108 -6.53 -0.70 8.01
C HIS A 108 -6.80 -1.54 6.76
N GLY A 109 -7.34 -0.90 5.73
CA GLY A 109 -7.71 -1.60 4.50
C GLY A 109 -8.54 -0.72 3.58
N ASN A 110 -8.83 -1.22 2.41
CA ASN A 110 -9.64 -0.56 1.41
C ASN A 110 -10.39 -1.59 0.58
N VAL A 111 -11.64 -1.28 0.22
CA VAL A 111 -12.43 -2.05 -0.74
C VAL A 111 -13.03 -1.05 -1.72
N ALA A 112 -12.86 -1.26 -3.01
CA ALA A 112 -13.47 -0.42 -4.04
C ALA A 112 -14.34 -1.27 -4.97
N LEU A 113 -15.66 -1.18 -4.83
CA LEU A 113 -16.60 -1.71 -5.82
C LEU A 113 -16.59 -0.78 -7.02
N ARG A 114 -16.15 -1.25 -8.18
CA ARG A 114 -15.96 -0.37 -9.34
C ARG A 114 -16.41 -1.01 -10.65
N TYR A 115 -16.76 -0.14 -11.58
CA TYR A 115 -16.86 -0.44 -13.00
C TYR A 115 -15.76 0.34 -13.73
N THR A 116 -14.92 -0.37 -14.47
CA THR A 116 -13.86 0.22 -15.30
C THR A 116 -14.12 -0.07 -16.77
N LYS A 117 -13.81 0.89 -17.63
CA LYS A 117 -13.76 0.75 -19.08
C LYS A 117 -12.52 1.44 -19.62
N GLN A 118 -11.71 0.70 -20.40
CA GLN A 118 -10.36 1.11 -20.82
C GLN A 118 -10.22 1.39 -22.32
N ASP A 119 -11.28 1.65 -23.02
CA ASP A 119 -11.26 1.94 -24.47
C ASP A 119 -12.40 2.88 -24.88
N ILE A 120 -12.68 3.86 -24.02
CA ILE A 120 -13.78 4.81 -24.26
C ILE A 120 -13.49 5.63 -25.54
N GLY A 121 -14.32 5.41 -26.57
CA GLY A 121 -14.17 6.08 -27.86
C GLY A 121 -12.96 5.66 -28.70
N SER A 122 -12.19 4.68 -28.26
CA SER A 122 -11.06 4.13 -28.99
C SER A 122 -11.55 3.25 -30.17
N LYS A 123 -10.75 3.26 -31.25
CA LYS A 123 -10.91 2.34 -32.40
C LYS A 123 -9.82 1.27 -32.42
N GLY A 124 -9.05 1.13 -31.36
CA GLY A 124 -8.03 0.09 -31.24
C GLY A 124 -8.63 -1.30 -30.97
N SER A 125 -7.80 -2.34 -31.08
CA SER A 125 -8.17 -3.72 -30.78
C SER A 125 -7.95 -4.11 -29.32
N ARG A 126 -7.26 -3.26 -28.53
CA ARG A 126 -6.96 -3.45 -27.10
C ARG A 126 -7.85 -2.56 -26.24
N GLY A 127 -8.15 -3.04 -25.05
CA GLY A 127 -9.03 -2.38 -24.09
C GLY A 127 -9.80 -3.40 -23.29
N GLY A 128 -10.94 -2.99 -22.77
CA GLY A 128 -11.84 -3.88 -22.04
C GLY A 128 -12.61 -3.19 -20.94
N GLU A 129 -13.58 -3.90 -20.42
CA GLU A 129 -14.42 -3.41 -19.32
C GLU A 129 -14.62 -4.50 -18.27
N LYS A 130 -14.87 -4.08 -17.04
CA LYS A 130 -15.08 -5.00 -15.93
C LYS A 130 -15.80 -4.34 -14.77
N PHE A 131 -16.64 -5.13 -14.11
CA PHE A 131 -17.10 -4.87 -12.75
C PHE A 131 -16.31 -5.76 -11.79
N ASP A 132 -15.63 -5.17 -10.81
CA ASP A 132 -14.78 -5.85 -9.85
C ASP A 132 -14.76 -5.15 -8.48
N ALA A 133 -13.94 -5.68 -7.56
CA ALA A 133 -13.78 -5.10 -6.25
C ALA A 133 -12.34 -5.31 -5.72
N PRO A 134 -11.35 -4.54 -6.20
CA PRO A 134 -10.01 -4.56 -5.62
C PRO A 134 -10.07 -4.23 -4.13
N ASN A 135 -9.29 -4.99 -3.36
CA ASN A 135 -9.37 -4.89 -1.92
C ASN A 135 -8.08 -5.36 -1.22
N TRP A 136 -7.86 -4.84 -0.03
CA TRP A 136 -6.82 -5.32 0.86
C TRP A 136 -7.18 -4.98 2.31
N PHE A 137 -6.71 -5.80 3.24
CA PHE A 137 -6.93 -5.68 4.67
C PHE A 137 -5.63 -5.97 5.40
N MET A 138 -5.19 -5.09 6.27
CA MET A 138 -3.95 -5.25 7.03
C MET A 138 -4.19 -5.10 8.52
N ALA A 139 -3.58 -6.00 9.28
CA ALA A 139 -3.48 -5.96 10.73
C ALA A 139 -2.01 -5.85 11.12
N MET A 140 -1.68 -4.87 11.93
CA MET A 140 -0.36 -4.72 12.51
C MET A 140 -0.46 -4.75 14.02
N GLY A 141 0.57 -5.29 14.68
CA GLY A 141 0.66 -5.28 16.13
C GLY A 141 2.08 -5.03 16.58
N GLN A 142 2.21 -4.29 17.68
CA GLN A 142 3.52 -3.98 18.23
C GLN A 142 3.50 -3.90 19.76
N ARG A 143 4.64 -4.23 20.34
CA ARG A 143 4.84 -4.14 21.78
C ARG A 143 6.28 -3.82 22.12
N LYS A 144 6.43 -3.08 23.20
CA LYS A 144 7.72 -2.85 23.82
C LYS A 144 8.27 -4.13 24.45
N VAL A 145 9.56 -4.42 24.27
CA VAL A 145 10.29 -5.56 24.83
C VAL A 145 11.47 -5.02 25.64
N GLY A 146 11.34 -5.07 26.97
CA GLY A 146 12.27 -4.37 27.85
C GLY A 146 12.19 -2.85 27.65
N GLU A 147 13.27 -2.14 27.94
CA GLU A 147 13.33 -0.68 27.82
C GLU A 147 13.68 -0.18 26.41
N LYS A 148 14.44 -0.97 25.66
CA LYS A 148 15.05 -0.59 24.39
C LYS A 148 14.55 -1.38 23.17
N GLY A 149 13.79 -2.44 23.39
CA GLY A 149 13.29 -3.30 22.33
C GLY A 149 11.87 -2.94 21.89
N LEU A 150 11.60 -3.09 20.60
CA LEU A 150 10.27 -3.06 20.01
C LEU A 150 10.09 -4.30 19.15
N PHE A 151 9.06 -5.08 19.43
CA PHE A 151 8.61 -6.16 18.57
C PHE A 151 7.41 -5.70 17.76
N HIS A 152 7.40 -6.04 16.47
CA HIS A 152 6.34 -5.72 15.52
C HIS A 152 5.97 -6.97 14.73
N PHE A 153 4.69 -7.09 14.33
CA PHE A 153 4.24 -8.03 13.31
C PHE A 153 3.24 -7.33 12.37
N GLY A 154 3.20 -7.79 11.13
CA GLY A 154 2.26 -7.37 10.08
C GLY A 154 1.62 -8.59 9.43
N ALA A 155 0.33 -8.48 9.10
CA ALA A 155 -0.39 -9.43 8.27
C ALA A 155 -1.31 -8.67 7.33
N MET A 156 -1.13 -8.84 6.02
CA MET A 156 -1.95 -8.24 4.97
C MET A 156 -2.59 -9.33 4.11
N LEU A 157 -3.88 -9.18 3.85
CA LEU A 157 -4.68 -10.08 3.05
C LEU A 157 -5.31 -9.33 1.88
N SER A 158 -5.40 -9.97 0.72
CA SER A 158 -6.21 -9.54 -0.41
C SER A 158 -7.16 -10.64 -0.86
N LEU A 159 -8.37 -10.25 -1.23
CA LEU A 159 -9.36 -11.12 -1.84
C LEU A 159 -9.49 -10.85 -3.35
N ASP A 160 -8.54 -10.16 -3.96
CA ASP A 160 -8.55 -9.78 -5.38
C ASP A 160 -8.76 -11.00 -6.29
N ARG A 161 -8.13 -12.13 -5.98
CA ARG A 161 -8.31 -13.36 -6.75
C ARG A 161 -9.77 -13.81 -6.84
N PHE A 162 -10.59 -13.53 -5.83
CA PHE A 162 -12.03 -13.83 -5.83
C PHE A 162 -12.85 -12.73 -6.48
N THR A 163 -12.45 -11.48 -6.38
CA THR A 163 -13.23 -10.32 -6.81
C THR A 163 -12.83 -9.82 -8.20
N GLU A 164 -11.60 -10.10 -8.63
CA GLU A 164 -11.08 -9.73 -9.95
C GLU A 164 -10.86 -10.94 -10.86
N GLY A 165 -10.78 -12.17 -10.31
CA GLY A 165 -10.41 -13.36 -11.07
C GLY A 165 -8.90 -13.42 -11.38
N GLY A 166 -8.43 -14.55 -11.98
CA GLY A 166 -7.00 -14.81 -12.15
C GLY A 166 -6.28 -13.89 -13.15
N ASN A 167 -7.01 -13.35 -14.11
CA ASN A 167 -6.46 -12.44 -15.11
C ASN A 167 -6.62 -10.95 -14.72
N GLY A 168 -6.92 -10.65 -13.44
CA GLY A 168 -7.04 -9.29 -12.93
C GLY A 168 -8.05 -8.41 -13.66
N TYR A 169 -7.77 -7.12 -13.78
CA TYR A 169 -8.68 -6.14 -14.40
C TYR A 169 -8.02 -5.37 -15.56
N PRO A 170 -8.81 -4.87 -16.52
CA PRO A 170 -8.27 -4.11 -17.65
C PRO A 170 -7.68 -2.77 -17.19
N LEU A 171 -6.43 -2.51 -17.61
CA LEU A 171 -5.71 -1.27 -17.40
C LEU A 171 -4.72 -1.12 -18.56
N LEU A 172 -4.97 -0.18 -19.46
CA LEU A 172 -4.16 0.00 -20.66
C LEU A 172 -2.70 0.22 -20.34
N PHE A 173 -1.82 -0.43 -21.10
CA PHE A 173 -0.36 -0.41 -20.96
C PHE A 173 0.19 -1.03 -19.67
N GLN A 174 -0.64 -1.64 -18.83
CA GLN A 174 -0.14 -2.40 -17.70
C GLN A 174 0.37 -3.78 -18.15
N THR A 175 1.54 -4.16 -17.62
CA THR A 175 2.27 -5.37 -17.98
C THR A 175 3.00 -5.92 -16.74
N GLY A 176 3.70 -7.02 -16.87
CA GLY A 176 4.70 -7.50 -15.90
C GLY A 176 4.40 -8.83 -15.26
N GLU A 177 3.24 -9.45 -15.52
CA GLU A 177 2.93 -10.79 -14.99
C GLU A 177 2.28 -11.70 -16.04
N SER A 178 2.03 -12.94 -15.65
CA SER A 178 1.43 -13.95 -16.52
C SER A 178 0.15 -14.56 -15.95
N TRP A 179 -0.67 -15.12 -16.82
CA TRP A 179 -1.83 -15.92 -16.47
C TRP A 179 -1.99 -17.09 -17.44
N LYS A 180 -2.01 -18.31 -16.92
CA LYS A 180 -2.07 -19.55 -17.70
C LYS A 180 -0.95 -19.65 -18.74
N GLY A 181 0.26 -19.24 -18.34
CA GLY A 181 1.45 -19.27 -19.19
C GLY A 181 1.50 -18.21 -20.29
N ASN A 182 0.59 -17.23 -20.31
CA ASN A 182 0.59 -16.11 -21.23
C ASN A 182 0.86 -14.80 -20.49
N PRO A 183 1.60 -13.85 -21.10
CA PRO A 183 1.82 -12.54 -20.49
C PRO A 183 0.49 -11.79 -20.32
N LEU A 184 0.32 -11.13 -19.18
CA LEU A 184 -0.78 -10.20 -18.94
C LEU A 184 -0.39 -8.85 -19.53
N VAL A 185 -1.06 -8.45 -20.59
CA VAL A 185 -0.90 -7.13 -21.22
C VAL A 185 -2.21 -6.37 -21.17
N ASP A 186 -2.11 -5.06 -20.89
CA ASP A 186 -3.27 -4.18 -20.67
C ASP A 186 -4.16 -4.67 -19.52
N ARG A 187 -3.52 -5.29 -18.52
CA ARG A 187 -4.21 -5.81 -17.32
C ARG A 187 -3.33 -5.71 -16.09
N GLN A 188 -3.94 -5.26 -14.99
CA GLN A 188 -3.36 -5.42 -13.67
C GLN A 188 -3.72 -6.79 -13.12
N HIS A 189 -2.73 -7.51 -12.62
CA HIS A 189 -2.88 -8.80 -11.96
C HIS A 189 -3.53 -8.68 -10.56
N PRO A 190 -4.21 -9.73 -10.06
CA PRO A 190 -4.70 -9.76 -8.69
C PRO A 190 -3.55 -10.01 -7.70
N HIS A 191 -3.66 -9.48 -6.50
CA HIS A 191 -2.74 -9.79 -5.41
C HIS A 191 -2.94 -11.19 -4.83
N ASP A 192 -1.89 -11.70 -4.19
CA ASP A 192 -1.95 -12.94 -3.42
C ASP A 192 -2.84 -12.79 -2.18
N LEU A 193 -3.46 -13.91 -1.75
CA LEU A 193 -4.29 -13.94 -0.55
C LEU A 193 -3.54 -13.39 0.66
N PHE A 194 -2.28 -13.83 0.85
CA PHE A 194 -1.38 -13.26 1.82
C PHE A 194 -0.38 -12.34 1.11
N SER A 195 -0.57 -11.04 1.24
CA SER A 195 0.31 -10.02 0.67
C SER A 195 1.44 -9.63 1.62
N GLU A 196 1.26 -9.81 2.93
CA GLU A 196 2.31 -9.69 3.94
C GLU A 196 2.02 -10.61 5.13
N LEU A 197 3.05 -11.33 5.56
CA LEU A 197 3.17 -11.96 6.87
C LEU A 197 4.58 -11.68 7.36
N SER A 198 4.71 -10.75 8.30
CA SER A 198 6.02 -10.25 8.71
C SER A 198 6.17 -10.15 10.21
N VAL A 199 7.43 -10.23 10.65
CA VAL A 199 7.84 -9.89 12.01
C VAL A 199 9.08 -9.02 11.96
N ALA A 200 9.20 -8.14 12.95
CA ALA A 200 10.40 -7.32 13.09
C ALA A 200 10.76 -7.12 14.57
N TYR A 201 12.03 -6.95 14.81
CA TYR A 201 12.57 -6.56 16.10
C TYR A 201 13.52 -5.39 15.93
N THR A 202 13.30 -4.34 16.69
CA THR A 202 14.16 -3.16 16.71
C THR A 202 14.76 -2.96 18.09
N TYR A 203 16.05 -2.74 18.14
CA TYR A 203 16.76 -2.35 19.35
C TYR A 203 17.23 -0.90 19.26
N SER A 204 16.80 -0.07 20.20
CA SER A 204 17.16 1.34 20.29
C SER A 204 18.38 1.53 21.17
N PHE A 205 19.51 1.86 20.58
CA PHE A 205 20.75 2.20 21.31
C PHE A 205 20.63 3.56 22.00
N SER A 206 19.97 4.51 21.31
CA SER A 206 19.70 5.86 21.79
C SER A 206 18.41 6.41 21.16
N LYS A 207 17.99 7.62 21.53
CA LYS A 207 16.87 8.31 20.87
C LYS A 207 17.08 8.51 19.36
N LYS A 208 18.34 8.50 18.90
CA LYS A 208 18.69 8.72 17.49
C LYS A 208 19.15 7.48 16.74
N THR A 209 19.39 6.36 17.42
CA THR A 209 20.07 5.21 16.83
C THR A 209 19.31 3.93 17.12
N ASP A 210 18.88 3.25 16.06
CA ASP A 210 18.17 1.96 16.11
C ASP A 210 18.83 0.96 15.14
N LEU A 211 18.71 -0.31 15.48
CA LEU A 211 18.98 -1.46 14.60
C LEU A 211 17.71 -2.29 14.50
N THR A 212 17.27 -2.54 13.29
CA THR A 212 16.04 -3.28 12.97
C THR A 212 16.37 -4.54 12.19
N PHE A 213 15.76 -5.65 12.57
CA PHE A 213 15.71 -6.89 11.80
C PHE A 213 14.24 -7.11 11.38
N TYR A 214 14.01 -7.42 10.11
CA TYR A 214 12.70 -7.69 9.54
C TYR A 214 12.76 -8.99 8.74
N LEU A 215 11.74 -9.82 8.91
CA LEU A 215 11.52 -11.05 8.16
C LEU A 215 10.09 -11.05 7.63
N GLY A 216 9.90 -11.36 6.35
CA GLY A 216 8.60 -11.48 5.70
C GLY A 216 8.48 -12.76 4.86
N TYR A 217 7.29 -13.39 4.94
CA TYR A 217 6.94 -14.55 4.12
C TYR A 217 5.43 -14.64 3.91
N PRO A 218 4.88 -13.88 2.93
CA PRO A 218 5.57 -12.86 2.12
C PRO A 218 5.92 -11.59 2.89
N GLY A 219 6.72 -10.72 2.25
CA GLY A 219 7.13 -9.42 2.77
C GLY A 219 7.67 -8.50 1.68
N GLU A 220 8.18 -7.34 2.07
CA GLU A 220 8.73 -6.33 1.16
C GLU A 220 10.22 -6.10 1.47
N PRO A 221 11.12 -6.30 0.49
CA PRO A 221 12.54 -5.98 0.65
C PRO A 221 12.79 -4.47 0.68
N ALA A 222 13.98 -4.06 1.14
CA ALA A 222 14.42 -2.67 1.09
C ALA A 222 14.75 -2.23 -0.35
N LEU A 223 13.75 -2.24 -1.22
CA LEU A 223 13.82 -1.88 -2.63
C LEU A 223 12.56 -1.12 -3.04
N GLY A 224 12.73 0.11 -3.52
CA GLY A 224 11.62 0.94 -3.94
C GLY A 224 11.08 1.89 -2.89
N SER A 225 10.09 2.61 -3.31
CA SER A 225 9.26 3.49 -2.50
C SER A 225 8.21 2.69 -1.73
N VAL A 226 7.44 3.37 -0.90
CA VAL A 226 6.21 2.81 -0.32
C VAL A 226 5.29 2.30 -1.42
N ALA A 227 4.76 1.09 -1.29
CA ALA A 227 3.81 0.49 -2.23
C ALA A 227 2.60 1.41 -2.46
N PHE A 228 2.10 1.47 -3.70
CA PHE A 228 1.10 2.47 -4.11
C PHE A 228 -0.13 2.51 -3.21
N MET A 229 -0.61 1.38 -2.72
CA MET A 229 -1.79 1.28 -1.85
C MET A 229 -1.60 1.92 -0.47
N HIS A 230 -0.35 2.14 -0.06
CA HIS A 230 0.01 2.77 1.22
C HIS A 230 0.51 4.21 1.05
N ARG A 231 0.75 4.69 -0.19
CA ARG A 231 1.13 6.09 -0.44
C ARG A 231 -0.02 7.05 -0.19
N PRO A 232 0.14 8.10 0.62
CA PRO A 232 -0.92 9.08 0.89
C PRO A 232 -1.45 9.78 -0.36
N SER A 233 -0.61 9.97 -1.38
CA SER A 233 -0.97 10.57 -2.67
C SER A 233 -1.81 9.65 -3.57
N ALA A 234 -1.67 8.33 -3.41
CA ALA A 234 -2.37 7.33 -4.20
C ALA A 234 -3.63 6.77 -3.52
N LEU A 235 -3.79 6.99 -2.21
CA LEU A 235 -4.83 6.36 -1.39
C LEU A 235 -6.26 6.51 -1.93
N ALA A 236 -6.53 7.59 -2.67
CA ALA A 236 -7.86 7.88 -3.24
C ALA A 236 -8.08 7.23 -4.62
N ASN A 237 -7.01 6.80 -5.29
CA ASN A 237 -7.04 6.16 -6.61
C ASN A 237 -7.14 4.63 -6.47
N PRO A 238 -8.15 3.97 -7.03
CA PRO A 238 -8.30 2.51 -6.92
C PRO A 238 -7.39 1.71 -7.84
N ASP A 239 -6.66 2.36 -8.78
CA ASP A 239 -5.79 1.68 -9.73
C ASP A 239 -4.33 1.65 -9.28
N ALA A 240 -3.67 0.53 -9.60
CA ALA A 240 -2.23 0.47 -9.61
C ALA A 240 -1.65 1.47 -10.65
N PRO A 241 -0.44 2.01 -10.44
CA PRO A 241 0.28 2.74 -11.47
C PRO A 241 0.66 1.82 -12.63
N ILE A 242 0.67 2.31 -13.86
CA ILE A 242 1.23 1.54 -14.99
C ILE A 242 2.76 1.40 -14.89
N SER A 243 3.39 2.20 -14.04
CA SER A 243 4.81 2.15 -13.67
C SER A 243 5.10 1.25 -12.46
N HIS A 244 4.11 0.49 -11.95
CA HIS A 244 4.21 -0.31 -10.74
C HIS A 244 5.45 -1.23 -10.72
N HIS A 245 5.70 -1.97 -11.81
CA HIS A 245 6.85 -2.89 -11.92
C HIS A 245 8.21 -2.20 -12.01
N TRP A 246 8.28 -0.87 -12.15
CA TRP A 246 9.51 -0.06 -12.07
C TRP A 246 9.73 0.52 -10.68
N ASN A 247 8.68 0.72 -9.89
CA ASN A 247 8.71 1.55 -8.69
C ASN A 247 8.53 0.78 -7.39
N ASP A 248 7.60 -0.16 -7.35
CA ASP A 248 7.18 -0.88 -6.13
C ASP A 248 6.71 -2.32 -6.41
N GLY A 249 7.07 -2.92 -7.55
CA GLY A 249 6.65 -4.26 -7.96
C GLY A 249 7.15 -5.41 -7.07
N THR A 250 8.13 -5.16 -6.18
CA THR A 250 8.64 -6.17 -5.23
C THR A 250 7.96 -6.14 -3.86
N HIS A 251 6.79 -5.47 -3.72
CA HIS A 251 6.13 -5.32 -2.41
C HIS A 251 5.50 -6.62 -1.88
N ILE A 252 5.35 -7.66 -2.71
CA ILE A 252 4.97 -9.01 -2.30
C ILE A 252 6.06 -9.97 -2.74
N THR A 253 6.86 -10.47 -1.79
CA THR A 253 8.00 -11.35 -2.08
C THR A 253 8.04 -12.48 -1.06
N PHE A 254 8.00 -13.74 -1.53
CA PHE A 254 8.02 -14.93 -0.69
C PHE A 254 9.45 -15.23 -0.20
N GLY A 255 9.77 -14.68 0.98
CA GLY A 255 11.08 -14.78 1.62
C GLY A 255 11.88 -13.50 1.52
N VAL A 256 11.85 -12.71 2.58
CA VAL A 256 12.59 -11.46 2.74
C VAL A 256 13.26 -11.45 4.10
N ALA A 257 14.53 -11.09 4.13
CA ALA A 257 15.28 -10.78 5.35
C ALA A 257 15.94 -9.41 5.18
N THR A 258 15.63 -8.46 6.04
CA THR A 258 16.17 -7.09 6.00
C THR A 258 16.85 -6.73 7.31
N ILE A 259 18.00 -6.08 7.21
CA ILE A 259 18.67 -5.39 8.32
C ILE A 259 18.66 -3.89 8.02
N GLY A 260 18.26 -3.07 9.02
CA GLY A 260 18.20 -1.62 8.89
C GLY A 260 18.88 -0.93 10.06
N PHE A 261 19.73 0.04 9.76
CA PHE A 261 20.38 0.90 10.74
C PHE A 261 19.92 2.34 10.57
N ARG A 262 19.33 2.92 11.63
CA ARG A 262 18.91 4.32 11.67
C ARG A 262 19.87 5.15 12.49
N TYR A 263 20.22 6.30 11.94
CA TYR A 263 20.87 7.38 12.68
C TYR A 263 20.15 8.70 12.41
N ASP A 264 19.46 9.22 13.44
CA ASP A 264 18.67 10.46 13.40
C ASP A 264 17.63 10.43 12.26
N LYS A 265 17.85 11.18 11.21
CA LYS A 265 16.98 11.35 10.03
C LYS A 265 17.31 10.40 8.88
N PHE A 266 18.35 9.61 9.00
CA PHE A 266 18.82 8.69 7.97
C PHE A 266 18.57 7.24 8.39
N LYS A 267 18.30 6.40 7.40
CA LYS A 267 18.26 4.94 7.57
C LYS A 267 18.91 4.28 6.36
N VAL A 268 19.82 3.35 6.61
CA VAL A 268 20.42 2.47 5.61
C VAL A 268 19.90 1.06 5.85
N GLU A 269 19.50 0.39 4.79
CA GLU A 269 18.94 -0.96 4.85
C GLU A 269 19.59 -1.83 3.79
N ALA A 270 19.69 -3.11 4.08
CA ALA A 270 20.04 -4.15 3.12
C ALA A 270 19.12 -5.34 3.26
N SER A 271 18.73 -5.94 2.14
CA SER A 271 17.86 -7.12 2.11
C SER A 271 18.46 -8.25 1.29
N SER A 272 18.21 -9.48 1.74
CA SER A 272 18.25 -10.67 0.91
C SER A 272 16.83 -11.16 0.72
N PHE A 273 16.44 -11.50 -0.51
CA PHE A 273 15.06 -11.85 -0.82
C PHE A 273 14.95 -12.78 -2.03
N THR A 274 13.78 -13.33 -2.26
CA THR A 274 13.44 -14.12 -3.45
C THR A 274 13.19 -13.20 -4.63
N GLY A 275 14.00 -13.29 -5.69
CA GLY A 275 13.86 -12.41 -6.86
C GLY A 275 12.63 -12.69 -7.70
N ARG A 276 12.20 -13.97 -7.76
CA ARG A 276 11.01 -14.37 -8.51
C ARG A 276 9.77 -13.70 -7.92
N GLU A 277 9.00 -13.02 -8.78
CA GLU A 277 7.67 -12.54 -8.47
C GLU A 277 6.73 -13.72 -8.14
N PRO A 278 5.66 -13.48 -7.33
CA PRO A 278 4.69 -14.51 -7.02
C PRO A 278 4.12 -15.17 -8.28
N ASP A 279 3.83 -16.47 -8.21
CA ASP A 279 3.25 -17.18 -9.33
C ASP A 279 1.74 -16.89 -9.49
N GLU A 280 1.09 -17.48 -10.48
CA GLU A 280 -0.33 -17.25 -10.77
C GLU A 280 -1.29 -17.97 -9.82
N ASN A 281 -0.80 -18.80 -8.90
CA ASN A 281 -1.59 -19.47 -7.87
C ASN A 281 -1.64 -18.65 -6.58
N ARG A 282 -2.49 -17.65 -6.54
CA ARG A 282 -2.61 -16.64 -5.47
C ARG A 282 -3.05 -17.17 -4.09
N PHE A 283 -3.11 -18.46 -3.87
CA PHE A 283 -3.61 -19.08 -2.61
C PHE A 283 -2.57 -19.90 -1.86
N ASP A 284 -1.41 -20.13 -2.43
CA ASP A 284 -0.33 -20.87 -1.80
C ASP A 284 0.86 -19.97 -1.42
N PHE A 285 1.93 -20.57 -1.00
CA PHE A 285 3.16 -19.89 -0.60
C PHE A 285 4.29 -20.36 -1.52
N ASP A 286 4.84 -19.47 -2.30
CA ASP A 286 5.94 -19.76 -3.18
C ASP A 286 7.21 -20.12 -2.41
N LYS A 287 8.03 -21.00 -3.03
CA LYS A 287 9.26 -21.44 -2.41
C LYS A 287 10.27 -20.29 -2.26
N PRO A 288 10.75 -19.98 -1.04
CA PRO A 288 11.74 -18.95 -0.82
C PRO A 288 13.09 -19.34 -1.40
N ARG A 289 13.81 -18.41 -2.03
CA ARG A 289 15.10 -18.62 -2.67
C ARG A 289 16.23 -17.83 -2.05
N PHE A 290 15.96 -16.61 -1.59
CA PHE A 290 16.95 -15.66 -1.04
C PHE A 290 18.14 -15.44 -1.99
N ASP A 291 17.87 -15.35 -3.29
CA ASP A 291 18.85 -15.31 -4.39
C ASP A 291 19.06 -13.88 -4.94
N SER A 292 18.41 -12.91 -4.36
CA SER A 292 18.42 -11.51 -4.76
C SER A 292 18.77 -10.60 -3.58
N TYR A 293 19.29 -9.41 -3.89
CA TYR A 293 19.78 -8.48 -2.88
C TYR A 293 19.38 -7.07 -3.21
N SER A 294 19.20 -6.24 -2.18
CA SER A 294 18.95 -4.80 -2.35
C SER A 294 19.55 -3.99 -1.23
N ALA A 295 19.72 -2.69 -1.51
CA ALA A 295 20.06 -1.69 -0.51
C ALA A 295 19.20 -0.44 -0.70
N ARG A 296 18.82 0.21 0.40
CA ARG A 296 18.05 1.46 0.41
C ARG A 296 18.64 2.44 1.41
N LEU A 297 18.77 3.68 0.96
CA LEU A 297 19.02 4.84 1.80
C LEU A 297 17.75 5.67 1.90
N SER A 298 17.26 5.90 3.12
CA SER A 298 16.09 6.75 3.40
C SER A 298 16.52 7.99 4.17
N TYR A 299 15.90 9.14 3.88
CA TYR A 299 16.17 10.41 4.53
C TYR A 299 14.89 11.24 4.72
N ASN A 300 14.56 11.54 5.98
CA ASN A 300 13.44 12.44 6.32
C ASN A 300 14.01 13.75 6.87
N PRO A 301 14.23 14.78 6.03
CA PRO A 301 14.82 16.06 6.45
C PRO A 301 13.99 16.78 7.52
N ASN A 302 12.67 16.67 7.42
CA ASN A 302 11.71 17.21 8.36
C ASN A 302 10.42 16.35 8.35
N LYS A 303 9.40 16.77 9.09
CA LYS A 303 8.15 16.01 9.22
C LYS A 303 7.32 15.86 7.94
N ASN A 304 7.56 16.70 6.94
CA ASN A 304 6.75 16.75 5.71
C ASN A 304 7.35 15.95 4.56
N TRP A 305 8.61 15.53 4.62
CA TRP A 305 9.31 14.88 3.54
C TRP A 305 9.85 13.50 3.91
N ALA A 306 9.70 12.55 3.01
CA ALA A 306 10.42 11.29 3.03
C ALA A 306 11.06 11.06 1.65
N LEU A 307 12.38 10.90 1.65
CA LEU A 307 13.21 10.70 0.46
C LEU A 307 13.85 9.31 0.53
N GLN A 308 14.00 8.65 -0.59
CA GLN A 308 14.78 7.40 -0.67
C GLN A 308 15.46 7.26 -2.03
N VAL A 309 16.56 6.49 -2.02
CA VAL A 309 17.17 5.87 -3.18
C VAL A 309 17.48 4.42 -2.85
N SER A 310 17.21 3.53 -3.79
CA SER A 310 17.46 2.10 -3.61
C SER A 310 17.94 1.47 -4.90
N HIS A 311 18.68 0.36 -4.75
CA HIS A 311 19.16 -0.45 -5.85
C HIS A 311 19.01 -1.92 -5.49
N GLY A 312 18.60 -2.73 -6.47
CA GLY A 312 18.42 -4.17 -6.31
C GLY A 312 18.97 -4.96 -7.49
N TRP A 313 19.59 -6.10 -7.15
CA TRP A 313 20.01 -7.15 -8.08
C TRP A 313 19.01 -8.30 -7.93
N ILE A 314 18.16 -8.45 -8.94
CA ILE A 314 17.00 -9.35 -8.90
C ILE A 314 17.26 -10.51 -9.84
N LYS A 315 17.24 -11.72 -9.31
CA LYS A 315 17.46 -12.92 -10.09
C LYS A 315 16.14 -13.46 -10.60
N SER A 316 16.05 -13.60 -11.93
CA SER A 316 14.93 -14.29 -12.59
C SER A 316 13.55 -13.81 -12.09
N PRO A 317 13.21 -12.49 -12.20
CA PRO A 317 11.96 -11.97 -11.65
C PRO A 317 10.73 -12.58 -12.31
N GLU A 318 10.74 -12.72 -13.63
CA GLU A 318 9.59 -13.18 -14.39
C GLU A 318 9.63 -14.69 -14.68
N SER A 319 8.47 -15.34 -14.60
CA SER A 319 8.37 -16.78 -14.83
C SER A 319 8.58 -17.14 -16.29
N LEU A 320 8.16 -16.30 -17.22
CA LEU A 320 8.28 -16.53 -18.67
C LEU A 320 9.72 -16.29 -19.16
N HIS A 321 10.51 -15.47 -18.47
CA HIS A 321 11.89 -15.10 -18.77
C HIS A 321 12.86 -15.54 -17.67
N SER A 322 12.79 -16.81 -17.28
CA SER A 322 13.47 -17.37 -16.09
C SER A 322 15.01 -17.32 -16.13
N ASN A 323 15.61 -17.07 -17.28
CA ASN A 323 17.07 -16.95 -17.45
C ASN A 323 17.57 -15.49 -17.35
N GLU A 324 16.69 -14.54 -17.22
CA GLU A 324 17.01 -13.14 -17.19
C GLU A 324 17.11 -12.60 -15.75
N ASN A 325 18.11 -11.76 -15.54
CA ASN A 325 18.29 -11.05 -14.27
C ASN A 325 18.11 -9.58 -14.50
N LEU A 326 17.56 -8.90 -13.50
CA LEU A 326 17.18 -7.49 -13.53
C LEU A 326 17.98 -6.70 -12.49
N GLU A 327 18.55 -5.58 -12.90
CA GLU A 327 18.98 -4.52 -11.99
C GLU A 327 17.90 -3.43 -11.94
N ARG A 328 17.46 -3.05 -10.74
CA ARG A 328 16.43 -2.03 -10.55
C ARG A 328 16.97 -0.91 -9.67
N THR A 329 16.90 0.33 -10.16
CA THR A 329 17.26 1.53 -9.41
C THR A 329 16.04 2.41 -9.24
N ILE A 330 15.75 2.86 -8.03
CA ILE A 330 14.56 3.65 -7.74
C ILE A 330 14.92 4.83 -6.85
N ALA A 331 14.43 6.01 -7.20
CA ALA A 331 14.48 7.20 -6.36
C ALA A 331 13.07 7.77 -6.15
N SER A 332 12.80 8.26 -4.94
CA SER A 332 11.48 8.84 -4.64
C SER A 332 11.55 9.97 -3.62
N ALA A 333 10.57 10.87 -3.73
CA ALA A 333 10.27 11.91 -2.77
C ALA A 333 8.77 11.92 -2.47
N ILE A 334 8.39 11.71 -1.21
CA ILE A 334 7.01 11.77 -0.72
C ILE A 334 6.87 13.01 0.15
N TYR A 335 5.84 13.79 -0.11
CA TYR A 335 5.49 15.00 0.62
C TYR A 335 4.11 14.88 1.25
N ALA A 336 3.96 15.29 2.50
CA ALA A 336 2.68 15.36 3.19
C ALA A 336 2.54 16.68 3.96
N LEU A 337 1.44 17.37 3.74
CA LEU A 337 1.12 18.66 4.36
C LEU A 337 -0.28 18.62 4.98
N PRO A 338 -0.40 18.53 6.32
CA PRO A 338 -1.66 18.77 6.99
C PRO A 338 -1.99 20.27 6.92
N LEU A 339 -3.22 20.58 6.53
CA LEU A 339 -3.71 21.96 6.34
C LEU A 339 -4.81 22.33 7.36
N GLY A 340 -5.21 21.38 8.21
CA GLY A 340 -6.24 21.52 9.21
C GLY A 340 -7.02 20.23 9.43
N ASP A 341 -8.12 20.31 10.17
CA ASP A 341 -8.99 19.15 10.43
C ASP A 341 -9.57 18.58 9.13
N GLU A 342 -9.29 17.30 8.86
CA GLU A 342 -9.71 16.60 7.65
C GLU A 342 -9.29 17.30 6.34
N GLN A 343 -8.19 18.08 6.38
CA GLN A 343 -7.65 18.76 5.22
C GLN A 343 -6.15 18.47 5.10
N ASN A 344 -5.73 17.93 3.97
CA ASN A 344 -4.32 17.62 3.71
C ASN A 344 -4.01 17.64 2.21
N PHE A 345 -2.76 17.91 1.91
CA PHE A 345 -2.18 17.77 0.58
C PHE A 345 -1.03 16.77 0.64
N ASN A 346 -1.02 15.81 -0.28
CA ASN A 346 0.03 14.81 -0.40
C ASN A 346 0.50 14.73 -1.84
N ALA A 347 1.80 14.57 -2.04
CA ALA A 347 2.40 14.41 -3.36
C ALA A 347 3.53 13.38 -3.32
N THR A 348 3.77 12.71 -4.43
CA THR A 348 4.86 11.76 -4.61
C THR A 348 5.47 11.94 -5.98
N VAL A 349 6.80 11.98 -6.04
CA VAL A 349 7.58 11.89 -7.27
C VAL A 349 8.42 10.62 -7.18
N LEU A 350 8.40 9.83 -8.24
CA LEU A 350 9.14 8.59 -8.37
C LEU A 350 9.87 8.55 -9.71
N TRP A 351 11.05 7.97 -9.71
CA TRP A 351 11.76 7.52 -10.89
C TRP A 351 12.27 6.11 -10.66
N GLY A 352 12.06 5.24 -11.64
CA GLY A 352 12.53 3.87 -11.67
C GLY A 352 13.25 3.54 -12.97
N LEU A 353 14.31 2.75 -12.88
CA LEU A 353 15.05 2.20 -14.01
C LEU A 353 15.16 0.68 -13.82
N ASN A 354 14.65 -0.06 -14.79
CA ASN A 354 14.85 -1.49 -14.95
C ASN A 354 15.90 -1.74 -16.02
N LYS A 355 16.90 -2.59 -15.75
CA LYS A 355 17.96 -2.93 -16.68
C LYS A 355 18.21 -4.44 -16.69
N THR A 356 17.78 -5.09 -17.74
CA THR A 356 18.09 -6.48 -18.03
C THR A 356 19.38 -6.57 -18.84
N LYS A 357 20.23 -7.54 -18.53
CA LYS A 357 21.52 -7.69 -19.22
C LYS A 357 21.28 -8.01 -20.71
N GLY A 358 21.87 -7.19 -21.57
CA GLY A 358 21.76 -7.32 -23.03
C GLY A 358 20.66 -6.48 -23.67
N TYR A 359 19.83 -5.82 -22.86
CA TYR A 359 18.74 -4.95 -23.31
C TYR A 359 19.00 -3.48 -22.93
N GLU A 360 18.30 -2.57 -23.58
CA GLU A 360 18.28 -1.16 -23.17
C GLU A 360 17.56 -1.01 -21.81
N GLY A 361 17.98 -0.02 -21.03
CA GLY A 361 17.33 0.25 -19.75
C GLY A 361 15.98 0.93 -19.96
N GLU A 362 14.96 0.43 -19.30
CA GLU A 362 13.59 0.94 -19.31
C GLU A 362 13.34 1.86 -18.12
N ASN A 363 12.96 3.09 -18.42
CA ASN A 363 12.71 4.12 -17.41
C ASN A 363 11.22 4.31 -17.17
N ALA A 364 10.88 4.66 -15.93
CA ALA A 364 9.57 5.15 -15.56
C ALA A 364 9.68 6.36 -14.64
N ALA A 365 8.79 7.32 -14.84
CA ALA A 365 8.62 8.47 -13.95
C ALA A 365 7.15 8.61 -13.58
N LEU A 366 6.89 8.97 -12.31
CA LEU A 366 5.55 9.15 -11.79
C LEU A 366 5.48 10.43 -10.95
N LEU A 367 4.40 11.17 -11.11
CA LEU A 367 4.01 12.28 -10.26
C LEU A 367 2.57 12.05 -9.79
N GLU A 368 2.37 11.88 -8.50
CA GLU A 368 1.04 11.78 -7.88
C GLU A 368 0.78 12.99 -6.98
N ALA A 369 -0.46 13.46 -6.96
CA ALA A 369 -0.91 14.45 -6.01
C ALA A 369 -2.35 14.16 -5.58
N ALA A 370 -2.64 14.36 -4.29
CA ALA A 370 -3.97 14.25 -3.73
C ALA A 370 -4.23 15.41 -2.75
N TYR A 371 -5.37 16.05 -2.92
CA TYR A 371 -5.86 17.08 -2.02
C TYR A 371 -7.19 16.64 -1.42
N ARG A 372 -7.23 16.58 -0.09
CA ARG A 372 -8.45 16.29 0.65
C ARG A 372 -8.92 17.53 1.40
N VAL A 373 -10.19 17.83 1.27
CA VAL A 373 -10.88 18.84 2.07
C VAL A 373 -12.20 18.27 2.57
N LYS A 374 -12.29 18.03 3.88
CA LYS A 374 -13.49 17.44 4.52
C LYS A 374 -13.90 16.12 3.83
N LYS A 375 -15.02 16.15 3.11
CA LYS A 375 -15.60 15.00 2.43
C LYS A 375 -15.07 14.78 1.01
N LEU A 376 -14.45 15.78 0.39
CA LEU A 376 -13.97 15.73 -0.98
C LEU A 376 -12.48 15.39 -1.02
N SER A 377 -12.12 14.44 -1.87
CA SER A 377 -10.75 14.17 -2.28
C SER A 377 -10.64 14.34 -3.80
N VAL A 378 -9.69 15.14 -4.24
CA VAL A 378 -9.32 15.29 -5.67
C VAL A 378 -7.90 14.79 -5.81
N TYR A 379 -7.63 14.03 -6.84
CA TYR A 379 -6.30 13.46 -7.07
C TYR A 379 -5.93 13.42 -8.54
N SER A 380 -4.63 13.37 -8.79
CA SER A 380 -4.05 13.22 -10.12
C SER A 380 -2.85 12.29 -10.06
N ARG A 381 -2.57 11.60 -11.18
CA ARG A 381 -1.36 10.83 -11.42
C ARG A 381 -0.93 11.05 -12.84
N TYR A 382 0.30 11.50 -13.03
CA TYR A 382 0.96 11.52 -14.32
C TYR A 382 2.06 10.48 -14.30
N GLU A 383 2.15 9.70 -15.37
CA GLU A 383 3.16 8.66 -15.55
C GLU A 383 3.75 8.78 -16.97
N TRP A 384 5.06 8.65 -17.03
CA TRP A 384 5.78 8.38 -18.26
C TRP A 384 6.53 7.05 -18.04
N VAL A 385 6.27 6.08 -18.91
CA VAL A 385 6.85 4.72 -18.79
C VAL A 385 7.35 4.28 -20.16
N GLN A 386 8.57 3.78 -20.23
CA GLN A 386 9.08 3.07 -21.38
C GLN A 386 8.63 1.61 -21.31
N LYS A 387 8.04 1.12 -22.39
CA LYS A 387 7.59 -0.26 -22.57
C LYS A 387 8.25 -0.86 -23.79
N SER A 388 8.91 -1.99 -23.63
CA SER A 388 9.52 -2.69 -24.76
C SER A 388 8.48 -3.39 -25.64
N THR A 389 8.91 -3.80 -26.82
CA THR A 389 8.14 -4.66 -27.72
C THR A 389 7.71 -5.94 -27.02
N GLU A 390 8.59 -6.52 -26.21
CA GLU A 390 8.36 -7.71 -25.41
C GLU A 390 7.31 -7.48 -24.30
N GLU A 391 7.49 -6.43 -23.49
CA GLU A 391 6.55 -6.00 -22.42
C GLU A 391 5.12 -5.82 -22.96
N LEU A 392 4.98 -5.24 -24.14
CA LEU A 392 3.70 -5.05 -24.78
C LEU A 392 3.22 -6.28 -25.57
N ASN A 393 3.95 -7.39 -25.53
CA ASN A 393 3.67 -8.62 -26.29
C ASN A 393 3.33 -8.30 -27.77
N LEU A 394 4.24 -7.60 -28.45
CA LEU A 394 4.12 -7.21 -29.85
C LEU A 394 4.94 -8.12 -30.75
N ASN A 395 4.53 -8.23 -32.01
CA ASN A 395 5.28 -8.97 -33.01
C ASN A 395 6.54 -8.20 -33.44
N GLU A 396 7.72 -8.69 -33.09
CA GLU A 396 9.01 -8.06 -33.43
C GLU A 396 9.24 -7.88 -34.93
N ASN A 397 8.68 -8.74 -35.78
CA ASN A 397 8.78 -8.56 -37.23
C ASN A 397 8.05 -7.31 -37.75
N ILE A 398 7.09 -6.80 -36.98
CA ILE A 398 6.30 -5.59 -37.32
C ILE A 398 6.83 -4.38 -36.59
N TYR A 399 7.14 -4.54 -35.30
CA TYR A 399 7.46 -3.42 -34.42
C TYR A 399 8.96 -3.28 -34.09
N GLY A 400 9.80 -4.25 -34.49
CA GLY A 400 11.22 -4.31 -34.14
C GLY A 400 11.42 -4.51 -32.63
N THR A 401 12.66 -4.38 -32.18
CA THR A 401 13.04 -4.34 -30.76
C THR A 401 13.07 -2.89 -30.26
N ASN A 402 11.92 -2.26 -30.07
CA ASN A 402 11.80 -0.84 -29.74
C ASN A 402 11.32 -0.62 -28.30
N LEU A 403 11.67 0.54 -27.75
CA LEU A 403 11.06 1.10 -26.53
C LEU A 403 10.01 2.14 -26.90
N PHE A 404 8.81 1.97 -26.40
CA PHE A 404 7.68 2.88 -26.60
C PHE A 404 7.45 3.71 -25.35
N GLY A 405 7.60 5.04 -25.46
CA GLY A 405 7.20 5.95 -24.39
C GLY A 405 5.68 6.03 -24.27
N VAL A 406 5.13 5.70 -23.14
CA VAL A 406 3.71 5.82 -22.79
C VAL A 406 3.56 6.95 -21.79
N ASN A 407 2.72 7.93 -22.11
CA ASN A 407 2.29 8.98 -21.19
C ASN A 407 0.86 8.66 -20.74
N ALA A 408 0.61 8.72 -19.44
CA ALA A 408 -0.71 8.54 -18.86
C ALA A 408 -1.01 9.66 -17.86
N LEU A 409 -2.16 10.31 -18.00
CA LEU A 409 -2.65 11.29 -17.04
C LEU A 409 -3.99 10.82 -16.49
N THR A 410 -4.04 10.45 -15.22
CA THR A 410 -5.26 10.12 -14.51
C THR A 410 -5.70 11.29 -13.64
N LEU A 411 -6.96 11.66 -13.75
CA LEU A 411 -7.62 12.66 -12.91
C LEU A 411 -8.83 12.01 -12.27
N GLY A 412 -8.99 12.19 -10.98
CA GLY A 412 -10.10 11.58 -10.25
C GLY A 412 -10.53 12.37 -9.04
N LEU A 413 -11.72 12.05 -8.58
CA LEU A 413 -12.30 12.58 -7.35
C LEU A 413 -13.11 11.49 -6.65
N ASN A 414 -13.22 11.63 -5.33
CA ASN A 414 -14.23 10.91 -4.57
C ASN A 414 -14.81 11.78 -3.44
N TYR A 415 -16.07 11.50 -3.12
CA TYR A 415 -16.84 12.24 -2.12
C TYR A 415 -17.41 11.27 -1.08
N ASP A 416 -17.14 11.53 0.20
CA ASP A 416 -17.63 10.72 1.33
C ASP A 416 -19.15 10.89 1.48
N VAL A 417 -19.90 9.89 1.07
CA VAL A 417 -21.38 9.83 1.20
C VAL A 417 -21.81 9.13 2.49
N LEU A 418 -21.00 8.19 2.99
CA LEU A 418 -21.17 7.56 4.30
C LEU A 418 -20.06 8.01 5.25
N ASN A 419 -20.45 8.46 6.42
CA ASN A 419 -19.51 8.91 7.45
C ASN A 419 -19.87 8.21 8.77
N LEU A 420 -19.42 6.98 8.91
CA LEU A 420 -19.51 6.22 10.14
C LEU A 420 -18.35 6.58 11.07
N LYS A 421 -18.51 6.40 12.38
CA LYS A 421 -17.48 6.76 13.37
C LYS A 421 -16.10 6.17 13.08
N LYS A 422 -16.06 4.96 12.54
CA LYS A 422 -14.81 4.19 12.29
C LYS A 422 -14.50 3.99 10.81
N PHE A 423 -15.47 4.13 9.92
CA PHE A 423 -15.35 3.88 8.49
C PHE A 423 -16.00 4.98 7.69
N LYS A 424 -15.51 5.18 6.49
CA LYS A 424 -16.08 6.07 5.49
C LYS A 424 -16.45 5.28 4.25
N GLY A 425 -17.51 5.71 3.56
CA GLY A 425 -17.86 5.22 2.24
C GLY A 425 -17.90 6.40 1.28
N ALA A 426 -17.17 6.31 0.17
CA ALA A 426 -17.07 7.37 -0.82
C ALA A 426 -17.49 6.91 -2.20
N LEU A 427 -18.26 7.73 -2.91
CA LEU A 427 -18.48 7.60 -4.35
C LEU A 427 -17.37 8.36 -5.09
N GLY A 428 -16.81 7.74 -6.12
CA GLY A 428 -15.75 8.33 -6.90
C GLY A 428 -15.86 8.04 -8.39
N ALA A 429 -15.14 8.85 -9.16
CA ALA A 429 -14.94 8.68 -10.59
C ALA A 429 -13.54 9.14 -10.97
N GLN A 430 -12.99 8.51 -12.01
CA GLN A 430 -11.73 8.95 -12.63
C GLN A 430 -11.73 8.73 -14.13
N ALA A 431 -10.87 9.50 -14.82
CA ALA A 431 -10.55 9.32 -16.22
C ALA A 431 -9.04 9.30 -16.39
N SER A 432 -8.56 8.42 -17.28
CA SER A 432 -7.16 8.29 -17.66
C SER A 432 -7.00 8.58 -19.15
N LEU A 433 -6.12 9.50 -19.49
CA LEU A 433 -5.78 9.90 -20.85
C LEU A 433 -4.41 9.33 -21.17
N TYR A 434 -4.29 8.63 -22.30
CA TYR A 434 -3.03 8.03 -22.72
C TYR A 434 -2.54 8.64 -24.02
N ASN A 435 -1.22 8.75 -24.15
CA ASN A 435 -0.56 9.15 -25.37
C ASN A 435 0.72 8.33 -25.56
N THR A 436 0.91 7.78 -26.76
CA THR A 436 2.05 6.95 -27.08
C THR A 436 2.43 7.11 -28.55
N ASN A 437 3.40 6.32 -29.04
CA ASN A 437 3.86 6.32 -30.40
C ASN A 437 2.73 5.95 -31.38
N ASN A 438 2.65 6.66 -32.52
CA ASN A 438 1.64 6.42 -33.55
C ASN A 438 1.67 4.98 -34.13
N ALA A 439 2.80 4.28 -34.05
CA ALA A 439 2.90 2.88 -34.47
C ALA A 439 1.94 1.97 -33.68
N LEU A 440 1.57 2.35 -32.47
CA LEU A 440 0.64 1.60 -31.60
C LEU A 440 -0.85 1.96 -31.84
N ASN A 441 -1.16 2.93 -32.71
CA ASN A 441 -2.54 3.34 -32.98
C ASN A 441 -3.46 2.20 -33.49
N PRO A 442 -2.99 1.21 -34.29
CA PRO A 442 -3.84 0.07 -34.66
C PRO A 442 -4.32 -0.75 -33.47
N LEU A 443 -3.55 -0.80 -32.38
CA LEU A 443 -3.84 -1.55 -31.18
C LEU A 443 -4.66 -0.75 -30.16
N TYR A 444 -4.32 0.51 -29.95
CA TYR A 444 -4.88 1.34 -28.86
C TYR A 444 -5.79 2.48 -29.35
N GLY A 445 -5.81 2.75 -30.67
CA GLY A 445 -6.42 3.98 -31.19
C GLY A 445 -5.52 5.21 -30.95
N LYS A 446 -5.97 6.35 -31.40
CA LYS A 446 -5.28 7.63 -31.16
C LYS A 446 -5.75 8.24 -29.84
N ASN A 447 -4.83 8.42 -28.89
CA ASN A 447 -5.12 8.97 -27.57
C ASN A 447 -6.23 8.19 -26.83
N PRO A 448 -6.01 6.92 -26.46
CA PRO A 448 -7.02 6.11 -25.79
C PRO A 448 -7.41 6.71 -24.45
N ILE A 449 -8.64 6.47 -24.01
CA ILE A 449 -9.21 6.99 -22.76
C ILE A 449 -9.72 5.82 -21.94
N GLY A 450 -9.29 5.75 -20.68
CA GLY A 450 -9.87 4.90 -19.64
C GLY A 450 -10.78 5.69 -18.71
N GLY A 451 -11.76 5.03 -18.12
CA GLY A 451 -12.63 5.66 -17.13
C GLY A 451 -13.16 4.67 -16.12
N GLN A 452 -13.47 5.17 -14.94
CA GLN A 452 -14.03 4.37 -13.84
C GLN A 452 -15.04 5.15 -13.03
N ILE A 453 -16.03 4.43 -12.51
CA ILE A 453 -16.89 4.85 -11.40
C ILE A 453 -16.76 3.82 -10.29
N PHE A 454 -16.73 4.26 -9.03
CA PHE A 454 -16.52 3.35 -7.91
C PHE A 454 -17.18 3.82 -6.62
N PHE A 455 -17.48 2.85 -5.76
CA PHE A 455 -17.82 3.08 -4.36
C PHE A 455 -16.75 2.45 -3.48
N ARG A 456 -16.09 3.27 -2.66
CA ARG A 456 -14.97 2.86 -1.83
C ARG A 456 -15.34 2.86 -0.35
N ILE A 457 -14.91 1.81 0.39
CA ILE A 457 -15.02 1.71 1.84
C ILE A 457 -13.61 1.68 2.42
N TYR A 458 -13.34 2.53 3.41
CA TYR A 458 -12.03 2.67 4.03
C TYR A 458 -12.15 3.18 5.48
N PRO A 459 -11.13 2.97 6.35
CA PRO A 459 -11.15 3.47 7.72
C PRO A 459 -11.17 5.00 7.78
N ALA A 460 -11.73 5.54 8.85
CA ALA A 460 -11.69 6.98 9.09
C ALA A 460 -10.26 7.47 9.39
N LEU A 461 -10.01 8.77 9.15
CA LEU A 461 -8.77 9.43 9.53
C LEU A 461 -8.61 9.37 11.06
N MET A 462 -7.46 8.94 11.51
CA MET A 462 -7.11 8.91 12.93
C MET A 462 -6.81 10.34 13.40
N LYS A 463 -7.45 10.73 14.50
CA LYS A 463 -7.06 11.96 15.22
C LYS A 463 -5.86 11.58 16.11
N MET A 464 -4.71 12.14 15.82
CA MET A 464 -3.50 12.02 16.63
C MET A 464 -3.49 13.06 17.76
#